data_4091f4799c1b651ba83ad1e4a63a759e
#
_entry.id   4091f4799c1b651ba83ad1e4a63a759e
#
_cell.length_a   1.000
_cell.length_b   1.000
_cell.length_c   1.000
_cell.angle_alpha   90.00
_cell.angle_beta   90.00
_cell.angle_gamma   90.00
#
_symmetry.space_group_name_H-M   'P 1'
#
loop_
_entity.id
_entity.type
_entity.pdbx_description
1 polymer ?
#
loop_
_entity_poly.entity_id
_entity_poly.type
_entity_poly.pdbx_seq_one_letter_code
_entity_poly.pdbx_strand_id
1 'polypeptide(L)'
;KLNTPAEVAALPESLVFNCTGLGARALFGDEKMVPVRGQLAILLPQPEIRHAYTGGVGYMFPRPDGIVLGGTYERGEWDATPQPDDIARIIALHAQFNANLSCVT
;
A
#
# COMPACT_ATOMS: atom_id res chain seq x y z
N LYS A 1 -20.78 3.33 13.21
CA LYS A 1 -20.19 2.01 12.86
C LYS A 1 -21.33 1.08 12.46
N LEU A 2 -21.24 0.46 11.29
CA LEU A 2 -22.21 -0.53 10.81
C LEU A 2 -21.62 -1.93 11.03
N ASN A 3 -22.40 -2.84 11.56
CA ASN A 3 -21.95 -4.20 11.91
C ASN A 3 -22.71 -5.28 11.16
N THR A 4 -23.87 -4.95 10.58
CA THR A 4 -24.72 -5.91 9.86
C THR A 4 -25.22 -5.37 8.53
N PRO A 5 -25.54 -6.24 7.56
CA PRO A 5 -26.18 -5.82 6.32
C PRO A 5 -27.53 -5.11 6.53
N ALA A 6 -28.27 -5.51 7.57
CA ALA A 6 -29.54 -4.89 7.91
C ALA A 6 -29.37 -3.42 8.33
N GLU A 7 -28.33 -3.10 9.09
CA GLU A 7 -28.02 -1.71 9.45
C GLU A 7 -27.64 -0.87 8.22
N VAL A 8 -26.97 -1.46 7.22
CA VAL A 8 -26.69 -0.80 5.95
C VAL A 8 -27.97 -0.51 5.18
N ALA A 9 -28.88 -1.50 5.11
CA ALA A 9 -30.15 -1.36 4.43
C ALA A 9 -31.11 -0.37 5.11
N ALA A 10 -30.92 -0.10 6.40
CA ALA A 10 -31.71 0.85 7.18
C ALA A 10 -31.22 2.30 7.08
N LEU A 11 -30.14 2.56 6.33
CA LEU A 11 -29.66 3.93 6.09
C LEU A 11 -30.73 4.73 5.35
N PRO A 12 -30.90 6.02 5.67
CA PRO A 12 -31.89 6.88 5.01
C PRO A 12 -31.50 7.28 3.58
N GLU A 13 -30.25 7.08 3.20
CA GLU A 13 -29.70 7.43 1.89
C GLU A 13 -30.26 6.49 0.81
N SER A 14 -30.70 7.07 -0.32
CA SER A 14 -31.20 6.31 -1.46
C SER A 14 -30.11 5.62 -2.28
N LEU A 15 -28.84 6.04 -2.09
CA LEU A 15 -27.67 5.48 -2.77
C LEU A 15 -26.52 5.37 -1.75
N VAL A 16 -25.98 4.17 -1.62
CA VAL A 16 -24.85 3.88 -0.72
C VAL A 16 -23.73 3.21 -1.50
N PHE A 17 -22.53 3.76 -1.42
CA PHE A 17 -21.32 3.16 -1.98
C PHE A 17 -20.62 2.31 -0.92
N ASN A 18 -20.43 1.01 -1.20
CA ASN A 18 -19.68 0.12 -0.34
C ASN A 18 -18.17 0.28 -0.58
N CYS A 19 -17.50 1.00 0.30
CA CYS A 19 -16.04 1.20 0.29
C CYS A 19 -15.39 0.58 1.54
N THR A 20 -15.95 -0.50 2.08
CA THR A 20 -15.51 -1.11 3.34
C THR A 20 -14.22 -1.94 3.22
N GLY A 21 -13.70 -2.16 2.00
CA GLY A 21 -12.47 -2.93 1.77
C GLY A 21 -12.56 -4.31 2.44
N LEU A 22 -11.53 -4.70 3.19
CA LEU A 22 -11.52 -5.98 3.93
C LEU A 22 -12.63 -6.09 4.98
N GLY A 23 -13.21 -4.97 5.42
CA GLY A 23 -14.37 -4.95 6.30
C GLY A 23 -15.62 -5.59 5.70
N ALA A 24 -15.72 -5.66 4.36
CA ALA A 24 -16.81 -6.35 3.67
C ALA A 24 -16.87 -7.85 4.04
N ARG A 25 -15.74 -8.47 4.35
CA ARG A 25 -15.69 -9.86 4.79
C ARG A 25 -16.52 -10.08 6.06
N ALA A 26 -16.35 -9.23 7.07
CA ALA A 26 -17.09 -9.32 8.31
C ALA A 26 -18.53 -8.81 8.15
N LEU A 27 -18.72 -7.70 7.43
CA LEU A 27 -20.02 -7.02 7.31
C LEU A 27 -21.01 -7.79 6.43
N PHE A 28 -20.55 -8.40 5.33
CA PHE A 28 -21.39 -9.08 4.34
C PHE A 28 -21.13 -10.58 4.21
N GLY A 29 -20.22 -11.15 5.01
CA GLY A 29 -19.82 -12.55 4.89
C GLY A 29 -19.08 -12.88 3.61
N ASP A 30 -18.39 -11.88 3.00
CA ASP A 30 -17.67 -12.08 1.73
C ASP A 30 -16.32 -12.76 1.96
N GLU A 31 -16.31 -14.08 1.96
CA GLU A 31 -15.10 -14.89 2.14
C GLU A 31 -14.10 -14.80 0.97
N LYS A 32 -14.50 -14.23 -0.17
CA LYS A 32 -13.61 -13.99 -1.31
C LYS A 32 -12.67 -12.80 -1.08
N MET A 33 -13.02 -11.93 -0.12
CA MET A 33 -12.15 -10.83 0.30
C MET A 33 -10.94 -11.38 1.05
N VAL A 34 -9.78 -11.33 0.40
CA VAL A 34 -8.50 -11.80 0.94
C VAL A 34 -7.56 -10.60 1.03
N PRO A 35 -6.88 -10.40 2.18
CA PRO A 35 -5.91 -9.32 2.31
C PRO A 35 -4.70 -9.55 1.40
N VAL A 36 -4.11 -8.46 1.01
CA VAL A 36 -2.76 -8.43 0.44
C VAL A 36 -1.97 -7.41 1.23
N ARG A 37 -0.99 -7.89 1.99
CA ARG A 37 -0.05 -7.00 2.69
C ARG A 37 1.03 -6.53 1.73
N GLY A 38 1.37 -5.24 1.80
CA GLY A 38 2.53 -4.67 1.15
C GLY A 38 3.35 -3.90 2.17
N GLN A 39 4.59 -4.32 2.41
CA GLN A 39 5.54 -3.56 3.21
C GLN A 39 6.10 -2.41 2.37
N LEU A 40 6.25 -1.25 2.99
CA LEU A 40 6.76 -0.03 2.37
C LEU A 40 7.87 0.56 3.23
N ALA A 41 8.85 1.19 2.58
CA ALA A 41 9.77 2.09 3.26
C ALA A 41 9.41 3.53 2.89
N ILE A 42 9.41 4.43 3.86
CA ILE A 42 9.17 5.85 3.64
C ILE A 42 10.42 6.60 4.09
N LEU A 43 11.10 7.22 3.13
CA LEU A 43 12.25 8.07 3.38
C LEU A 43 11.79 9.50 3.70
N LEU A 44 12.67 10.28 4.30
CA LEU A 44 12.43 11.71 4.51
C LEU A 44 12.12 12.44 3.20
N PRO A 45 11.36 13.53 3.24
CA PRO A 45 11.06 14.32 2.04
C PRO A 45 12.32 14.82 1.34
N GLN A 46 12.34 14.70 0.02
CA GLN A 46 13.42 15.16 -0.86
C GLN A 46 12.80 15.95 -2.00
N PRO A 47 12.61 17.27 -1.86
CA PRO A 47 11.86 18.10 -2.81
C PRO A 47 12.47 18.18 -4.20
N GLU A 48 13.76 17.88 -4.33
CA GLU A 48 14.49 17.79 -5.60
C GLU A 48 14.08 16.57 -6.44
N ILE A 49 13.58 15.50 -5.83
CA ILE A 49 13.12 14.31 -6.54
C ILE A 49 11.69 14.55 -7.05
N ARG A 50 11.59 14.75 -8.38
CA ARG A 50 10.32 15.08 -9.05
C ARG A 50 9.84 14.00 -10.02
N HIS A 51 10.43 12.84 -10.00
CA HIS A 51 10.06 11.72 -10.85
C HIS A 51 9.66 10.51 -10.02
N ALA A 52 8.78 9.71 -10.56
CA ALA A 52 8.43 8.40 -10.02
C ALA A 52 8.97 7.32 -10.96
N TYR A 53 9.18 6.13 -10.45
CA TYR A 53 9.43 4.96 -11.28
C TYR A 53 8.71 3.73 -10.76
N THR A 54 8.51 2.78 -11.67
CA THR A 54 8.02 1.44 -11.37
C THR A 54 8.80 0.43 -12.23
N GLY A 55 9.05 -0.76 -11.72
CA GLY A 55 9.80 -1.79 -12.44
C GLY A 55 10.13 -2.99 -11.58
N GLY A 56 11.13 -3.78 -12.02
CA GLY A 56 11.53 -5.01 -11.36
C GLY A 56 12.03 -4.85 -9.92
N VAL A 57 12.44 -3.65 -9.52
CA VAL A 57 12.86 -3.33 -8.14
C VAL A 57 11.69 -2.90 -7.25
N GLY A 58 10.48 -2.76 -7.82
CA GLY A 58 9.32 -2.18 -7.15
C GLY A 58 8.96 -0.82 -7.70
N TYR A 59 8.57 0.11 -6.85
CA TYR A 59 8.19 1.47 -7.25
C TYR A 59 8.70 2.50 -6.25
N MET A 60 8.90 3.72 -6.76
CA MET A 60 9.19 4.90 -5.95
C MET A 60 8.23 6.01 -6.32
N PHE A 61 7.62 6.62 -5.32
CA PHE A 61 6.75 7.79 -5.48
C PHE A 61 7.17 8.90 -4.53
N PRO A 62 7.62 10.06 -5.07
CA PRO A 62 7.85 11.24 -4.24
C PRO A 62 6.50 11.85 -3.81
N ARG A 63 6.39 12.15 -2.52
CA ARG A 63 5.25 12.80 -1.91
C ARG A 63 5.73 13.97 -1.08
N PRO A 64 4.87 14.96 -0.77
CA PRO A 64 5.26 16.08 0.11
C PRO A 64 5.71 15.64 1.51
N ASP A 65 5.19 14.51 1.99
CA ASP A 65 5.46 13.94 3.31
C ASP A 65 6.57 12.89 3.34
N GLY A 66 7.15 12.53 2.19
CA GLY A 66 8.26 11.57 2.08
C GLY A 66 8.35 10.86 0.75
N ILE A 67 9.42 10.09 0.56
CA ILE A 67 9.60 9.23 -0.61
C ILE A 67 9.11 7.82 -0.26
N VAL A 68 8.05 7.38 -0.91
CA VAL A 68 7.52 6.02 -0.74
C VAL A 68 8.29 5.05 -1.64
N LEU A 69 8.91 4.05 -1.03
CA LEU A 69 9.53 2.92 -1.71
C LEU A 69 8.68 1.66 -1.50
N GLY A 70 8.31 1.01 -2.56
CA GLY A 70 7.52 -0.22 -2.51
C GLY A 70 8.16 -1.33 -3.33
N GLY A 71 7.85 -2.56 -3.08
CA GLY A 71 7.39 -3.07 -1.79
C GLY A 71 7.21 -4.57 -1.90
N THR A 72 6.63 -5.17 -0.86
CA THR A 72 6.27 -6.60 -0.86
C THR A 72 4.84 -6.81 -1.38
N TYR A 73 4.53 -8.07 -1.71
CA TYR A 73 3.18 -8.50 -2.08
C TYR A 73 2.90 -9.84 -1.39
N GLU A 74 2.11 -9.82 -0.34
CA GLU A 74 1.89 -10.98 0.52
C GLU A 74 0.39 -11.27 0.63
N ARG A 75 -0.08 -12.16 -0.26
CA ARG A 75 -1.48 -12.54 -0.30
C ARG A 75 -1.84 -13.43 0.89
N GLY A 76 -2.93 -13.10 1.56
CA GLY A 76 -3.43 -13.83 2.72
C GLY A 76 -2.86 -13.38 4.06
N GLU A 77 -1.92 -12.43 4.06
CA GLU A 77 -1.32 -11.93 5.28
C GLU A 77 -2.20 -10.85 5.91
N TRP A 78 -2.65 -11.11 7.14
CA TRP A 78 -3.51 -10.22 7.92
C TRP A 78 -2.73 -9.31 8.88
N ASP A 79 -1.53 -9.73 9.27
CA ASP A 79 -0.70 -8.95 10.19
C ASP A 79 -0.11 -7.74 9.46
N ALA A 80 -0.52 -6.55 9.85
CA ALA A 80 -0.03 -5.29 9.29
C ALA A 80 1.24 -4.76 9.99
N THR A 81 1.81 -5.53 10.92
CA THR A 81 3.03 -5.13 11.65
C THR A 81 4.19 -4.93 10.68
N PRO A 82 4.89 -3.78 10.73
CA PRO A 82 6.08 -3.55 9.92
C PRO A 82 7.16 -4.60 10.20
N GLN A 83 7.75 -5.15 9.15
CA GLN A 83 8.83 -6.14 9.23
C GLN A 83 10.17 -5.46 8.92
N PRO A 84 11.06 -5.30 9.89
CA PRO A 84 12.32 -4.55 9.71
C PRO A 84 13.19 -5.11 8.58
N ASP A 85 13.24 -6.44 8.44
CA ASP A 85 14.05 -7.09 7.40
C ASP A 85 13.51 -6.80 5.98
N ASP A 86 12.19 -6.78 5.81
CA ASP A 86 11.57 -6.42 4.54
C ASP A 86 11.82 -4.95 4.20
N ILE A 87 11.69 -4.07 5.19
CA ILE A 87 11.96 -2.64 5.01
C ILE A 87 13.43 -2.43 4.61
N ALA A 88 14.37 -3.08 5.30
CA ALA A 88 15.80 -3.00 4.99
C ALA A 88 16.10 -3.52 3.57
N ARG A 89 15.47 -4.62 3.17
CA ARG A 89 15.60 -5.20 1.84
C ARG A 89 15.04 -4.26 0.75
N ILE A 90 13.88 -3.65 0.98
CA ILE A 90 13.30 -2.66 0.06
C ILE A 90 14.29 -1.50 -0.15
N ILE A 91 14.81 -0.92 0.94
CA ILE A 91 15.77 0.19 0.87
C ILE A 91 17.02 -0.22 0.08
N ALA A 92 17.58 -1.39 0.37
CA ALA A 92 18.79 -1.87 -0.30
C ALA A 92 18.59 -2.08 -1.80
N LEU A 93 17.46 -2.66 -2.23
CA LEU A 93 17.13 -2.86 -3.64
C LEU A 93 17.02 -1.52 -4.39
N HIS A 94 16.33 -0.55 -3.81
CA HIS A 94 16.20 0.77 -4.43
C HIS A 94 17.52 1.54 -4.44
N ALA A 95 18.34 1.43 -3.40
CA ALA A 95 19.69 2.03 -3.38
C ALA A 95 20.58 1.45 -4.48
N GLN A 96 20.59 0.13 -4.66
CA GLN A 96 21.34 -0.54 -5.72
C GLN A 96 20.85 -0.13 -7.11
N PHE A 97 19.53 -0.06 -7.31
CA PHE A 97 18.95 0.39 -8.58
C PHE A 97 19.40 1.81 -8.92
N ASN A 98 19.30 2.73 -7.97
CA ASN A 98 19.68 4.12 -8.19
C ASN A 98 21.20 4.28 -8.40
N ALA A 99 22.04 3.47 -7.73
CA ALA A 99 23.48 3.49 -7.92
C ALA A 99 23.92 3.06 -9.33
N ASN A 100 23.09 2.27 -10.02
CA ASN A 100 23.34 1.79 -11.38
C ASN A 100 22.76 2.70 -12.47
N LEU A 101 22.05 3.77 -12.10
CA LEU A 101 21.53 4.74 -13.07
C LEU A 101 22.67 5.60 -13.58
N SER A 102 22.93 5.53 -14.89
CA SER A 102 23.86 6.45 -15.57
C SER A 102 23.12 7.75 -15.87
N CYS A 103 23.64 8.87 -15.39
CA CYS A 103 23.22 10.17 -15.92
C CYS A 103 23.73 10.28 -17.36
N VAL A 104 22.83 10.19 -18.33
CA VAL A 104 23.15 10.56 -19.72
C VAL A 104 23.05 12.08 -19.76
N THR A 105 24.20 12.72 -19.84
CA THR A 105 24.30 14.17 -20.11
C THR A 105 24.04 14.46 -21.58
#